data_4cc51c31a6ad3dc8774d1b9ee23532a0
#
_entry.id   4cc51c31a6ad3dc8774d1b9ee23532a0
#
_cell.length_a   1.000
_cell.length_b   1.000
_cell.length_c   1.000
_cell.angle_alpha   90.00
_cell.angle_beta   90.00
_cell.angle_gamma   90.00
#
_symmetry.space_group_name_H-M   'P 1'
#
loop_
_entity.id
_entity.type
_entity.pdbx_description
1 polymer ?
#
loop_
_entity_poly.entity_id
_entity_poly.type
_entity_poly.pdbx_seq_one_letter_code
_entity_poly.pdbx_strand_id
1 'polypeptide(L)'
;MKSVKLMVAYPQPKDASAFERIYQQEHVPMAIAKLHGKTKMVATKILQSPQGEPQFYCVAEVHFPSMEVLQQCAESTGGRETLAHSAKISSGGPPVIMIAEEETFTF
;
A
#
# COMPACT_ATOMS: atom_id res chain seq x y z
N MET A 1 -21.49 3.58 -4.15
CA MET A 1 -20.77 4.50 -3.28
C MET A 1 -19.30 4.49 -3.59
N LYS A 2 -18.72 5.67 -3.76
CA LYS A 2 -17.29 5.78 -4.06
C LYS A 2 -16.51 5.78 -2.76
N SER A 3 -15.37 5.11 -2.77
CA SER A 3 -14.44 5.13 -1.65
C SER A 3 -13.11 5.68 -2.08
N VAL A 4 -12.39 6.27 -1.12
CA VAL A 4 -11.08 6.88 -1.34
C VAL A 4 -10.03 5.95 -0.76
N LYS A 5 -8.91 5.81 -1.46
CA LYS A 5 -7.85 4.92 -0.99
C LYS A 5 -6.46 5.47 -1.29
N LEU A 6 -5.54 5.13 -0.41
CA LEU A 6 -4.12 5.35 -0.61
C LEU A 6 -3.54 4.04 -1.14
N MET A 7 -2.83 4.11 -2.25
CA MET A 7 -2.22 2.95 -2.88
C MET A 7 -0.70 3.08 -2.83
N VAL A 8 -0.03 1.99 -2.51
CA VAL A 8 1.43 1.93 -2.51
C VAL A 8 1.85 0.74 -3.36
N ALA A 9 2.46 1.03 -4.51
CA ALA A 9 2.90 0.00 -5.44
C ALA A 9 4.42 -0.19 -5.27
N TYR A 10 4.83 -1.42 -4.94
CA TYR A 10 6.23 -1.76 -4.73
C TYR A 10 6.83 -2.36 -6.00
N PRO A 11 7.92 -1.76 -6.53
CA PRO A 11 8.65 -2.39 -7.65
C PRO A 11 9.17 -3.76 -7.27
N GLN A 12 9.54 -4.55 -8.27
CA GLN A 12 10.11 -5.88 -8.03
C GLN A 12 11.29 -5.77 -7.06
N PRO A 13 11.23 -6.46 -5.90
CA PRO A 13 12.31 -6.38 -4.93
C PRO A 13 13.55 -7.12 -5.40
N LYS A 14 14.71 -6.76 -4.85
CA LYS A 14 15.96 -7.46 -5.15
C LYS A 14 15.93 -8.90 -4.62
N ASP A 15 15.25 -9.10 -3.50
CA ASP A 15 15.08 -10.41 -2.87
C ASP A 15 13.62 -10.53 -2.42
N ALA A 16 12.82 -11.27 -3.18
CA ALA A 16 11.39 -11.40 -2.93
C ALA A 16 11.10 -12.04 -1.57
N SER A 17 11.86 -13.05 -1.17
CA SER A 17 11.66 -13.71 0.12
C SER A 17 11.91 -12.76 1.28
N ALA A 18 12.97 -11.96 1.20
CA ALA A 18 13.28 -10.98 2.22
C ALA A 18 12.20 -9.91 2.30
N PHE A 19 11.74 -9.41 1.15
CA PHE A 19 10.67 -8.42 1.10
C PHE A 19 9.39 -8.97 1.75
N GLU A 20 8.98 -10.18 1.37
CA GLU A 20 7.77 -10.80 1.91
C GLU A 20 7.83 -10.92 3.43
N ARG A 21 8.96 -11.34 3.95
CA ARG A 21 9.14 -11.50 5.40
C ARG A 21 8.99 -10.16 6.12
N ILE A 22 9.68 -9.14 5.64
CA ILE A 22 9.65 -7.82 6.26
C ILE A 22 8.26 -7.21 6.11
N TYR A 23 7.66 -7.33 4.94
CA TYR A 23 6.34 -6.80 4.66
C TYR A 23 5.30 -7.41 5.62
N GLN A 24 5.27 -8.75 5.72
CA GLN A 24 4.28 -9.43 6.53
C GLN A 24 4.54 -9.31 8.04
N GLN A 25 5.80 -9.37 8.45
CA GLN A 25 6.13 -9.41 9.88
C GLN A 25 6.33 -8.04 10.51
N GLU A 26 6.69 -7.03 9.73
CA GLU A 26 6.98 -5.69 10.25
C GLU A 26 6.05 -4.63 9.72
N HIS A 27 5.91 -4.55 8.39
CA HIS A 27 5.17 -3.45 7.77
C HIS A 27 3.66 -3.54 7.96
N VAL A 28 3.07 -4.70 7.69
CA VAL A 28 1.61 -4.87 7.83
C VAL A 28 1.16 -4.62 9.27
N PRO A 29 1.83 -5.20 10.30
CA PRO A 29 1.46 -4.88 11.67
C PRO A 29 1.59 -3.40 12.01
N MET A 30 2.62 -2.73 11.51
CA MET A 30 2.81 -1.29 11.71
C MET A 30 1.64 -0.50 11.11
N ALA A 31 1.26 -0.82 9.87
CA ALA A 31 0.15 -0.16 9.19
C ALA A 31 -1.16 -0.36 9.94
N ILE A 32 -1.41 -1.58 10.41
CA ILE A 32 -2.62 -1.88 11.18
C ILE A 32 -2.67 -1.03 12.45
N ALA A 33 -1.55 -0.90 13.14
CA ALA A 33 -1.50 -0.18 14.40
C ALA A 33 -1.50 1.35 14.24
N LYS A 34 -0.84 1.87 13.20
CA LYS A 34 -0.56 3.30 13.10
C LYS A 34 -1.41 4.09 12.12
N LEU A 35 -2.10 3.44 11.20
CA LEU A 35 -2.96 4.14 10.23
C LEU A 35 -4.38 4.26 10.75
N HIS A 36 -4.67 5.37 11.40
CA HIS A 36 -5.97 5.62 12.00
C HIS A 36 -6.99 6.12 10.96
N GLY A 37 -8.24 5.73 11.13
CA GLY A 37 -9.34 6.16 10.27
C GLY A 37 -9.59 5.26 9.07
N LYS A 38 -8.74 4.26 8.86
CA LYS A 38 -8.92 3.31 7.77
C LYS A 38 -10.13 2.43 8.00
N THR A 39 -10.77 2.05 6.91
CA THR A 39 -11.92 1.13 6.93
C THR A 39 -11.56 -0.27 6.44
N LYS A 40 -10.50 -0.37 5.63
CA LYS A 40 -10.09 -1.64 5.03
C LYS A 40 -8.66 -1.52 4.53
N MET A 41 -7.93 -2.61 4.59
CA MET A 41 -6.61 -2.73 3.96
C MET A 41 -6.62 -3.93 3.03
N VAL A 42 -6.04 -3.77 1.84
CA VAL A 42 -5.94 -4.82 0.84
C VAL A 42 -4.48 -4.90 0.38
N ALA A 43 -3.94 -6.11 0.34
CA ALA A 43 -2.61 -6.36 -0.22
C ALA A 43 -2.79 -7.26 -1.43
N THR A 44 -2.34 -6.79 -2.59
CA THR A 44 -2.46 -7.51 -3.85
C THR A 44 -1.07 -7.89 -4.33
N LYS A 45 -0.84 -9.17 -4.57
CA LYS A 45 0.42 -9.66 -5.12
C LYS A 45 0.26 -9.82 -6.63
N ILE A 46 1.19 -9.27 -7.39
CA ILE A 46 1.20 -9.39 -8.83
C ILE A 46 1.86 -10.71 -9.20
N LEU A 47 1.11 -11.59 -9.85
CA LEU A 47 1.62 -12.93 -10.16
C LEU A 47 2.35 -12.99 -11.49
N GLN A 48 1.80 -12.32 -12.50
CA GLN A 48 2.39 -12.32 -13.84
C GLN A 48 1.76 -11.23 -14.68
N SER A 49 2.40 -10.95 -15.81
CA SER A 49 1.86 -10.02 -16.81
C SER A 49 1.98 -10.66 -18.18
N PRO A 50 0.93 -10.60 -19.01
CA PRO A 50 1.02 -11.15 -20.37
C PRO A 50 2.01 -10.41 -21.27
N GLN A 51 2.45 -9.23 -20.85
CA GLN A 51 3.38 -8.40 -21.61
C GLN A 51 4.83 -8.53 -21.17
N GLY A 52 5.15 -9.51 -20.33
CA GLY A 52 6.49 -9.75 -19.84
C GLY A 52 6.60 -9.63 -18.34
N GLU A 53 7.78 -9.29 -17.85
CA GLU A 53 8.04 -9.16 -16.41
C GLU A 53 7.22 -8.00 -15.84
N PRO A 54 6.40 -8.23 -14.80
CA PRO A 54 5.63 -7.13 -14.21
C PRO A 54 6.55 -6.13 -13.52
N GLN A 55 6.21 -4.84 -13.68
CA GLN A 55 6.98 -3.76 -13.04
C GLN A 55 6.84 -3.76 -11.52
N PHE A 56 5.69 -4.20 -11.03
CA PHE A 56 5.39 -4.17 -9.61
C PHE A 56 5.21 -5.57 -9.07
N TYR A 57 5.62 -5.74 -7.82
CA TYR A 57 5.50 -7.00 -7.11
C TYR A 57 4.23 -7.07 -6.27
N CYS A 58 3.88 -5.94 -5.64
CA CYS A 58 2.80 -5.88 -4.67
C CYS A 58 2.18 -4.50 -4.68
N VAL A 59 0.87 -4.43 -4.53
CA VAL A 59 0.15 -3.16 -4.37
C VAL A 59 -0.64 -3.22 -3.08
N ALA A 60 -0.35 -2.32 -2.17
CA ALA A 60 -1.10 -2.18 -0.93
C ALA A 60 -2.14 -1.08 -1.09
N GLU A 61 -3.34 -1.29 -0.54
CA GLU A 61 -4.40 -0.29 -0.56
C GLU A 61 -4.93 -0.10 0.85
N VAL A 62 -5.09 1.16 1.24
CA VAL A 62 -5.68 1.52 2.52
C VAL A 62 -6.89 2.39 2.22
N HIS A 63 -8.06 1.93 2.61
CA HIS A 63 -9.32 2.60 2.30
C HIS A 63 -9.76 3.49 3.46
N PHE A 64 -10.35 4.65 3.09
CA PHE A 64 -10.82 5.65 4.05
C PHE A 64 -12.23 6.09 3.67
N PRO A 65 -13.04 6.57 4.65
CA PRO A 65 -14.40 7.01 4.35
C PRO A 65 -14.46 8.31 3.55
N SER A 66 -13.41 9.13 3.58
CA SER A 66 -13.36 10.40 2.88
C SER A 66 -11.93 10.82 2.62
N MET A 67 -11.75 11.76 1.70
CA MET A 67 -10.44 12.37 1.43
C MET A 67 -9.89 13.06 2.68
N GLU A 68 -10.76 13.70 3.45
CA GLU A 68 -10.36 14.41 4.66
C GLU A 68 -9.73 13.46 5.67
N VAL A 69 -10.36 12.30 5.91
CA VAL A 69 -9.82 11.30 6.84
C VAL A 69 -8.51 10.72 6.32
N LEU A 70 -8.42 10.48 5.00
CA LEU A 70 -7.18 10.01 4.38
C LEU A 70 -6.06 11.01 4.61
N GLN A 71 -6.30 12.31 4.36
CA GLN A 71 -5.29 13.34 4.52
C GLN A 71 -4.85 13.48 5.97
N GLN A 72 -5.78 13.41 6.91
CA GLN A 72 -5.45 13.45 8.33
C GLN A 72 -4.54 12.29 8.71
N CYS A 73 -4.84 11.09 8.21
CA CYS A 73 -4.00 9.92 8.47
C CYS A 73 -2.61 10.09 7.88
N ALA A 74 -2.52 10.51 6.63
CA ALA A 74 -1.24 10.66 5.94
C ALA A 74 -0.34 11.71 6.60
N GLU A 75 -0.93 12.76 7.18
CA GLU A 75 -0.20 13.83 7.84
C GLU A 75 0.13 13.50 9.29
N SER A 76 -0.50 12.48 9.88
CA SER A 76 -0.25 12.08 11.25
C SER A 76 1.15 11.49 11.42
N THR A 77 1.64 11.45 12.65
CA THR A 77 2.92 10.81 12.95
C THR A 77 2.92 9.36 12.50
N GLY A 78 1.85 8.61 12.80
CA GLY A 78 1.74 7.21 12.39
C GLY A 78 1.72 7.03 10.88
N GLY A 79 1.04 7.93 10.16
CA GLY A 79 0.99 7.90 8.69
C GLY A 79 2.37 8.15 8.09
N ARG A 80 3.08 9.16 8.58
CA ARG A 80 4.43 9.48 8.11
C ARG A 80 5.41 8.36 8.37
N GLU A 81 5.36 7.76 9.56
CA GLU A 81 6.23 6.65 9.91
C GLU A 81 5.98 5.43 9.03
N THR A 82 4.71 5.13 8.76
CA THR A 82 4.34 3.99 7.93
C THR A 82 4.79 4.19 6.49
N LEU A 83 4.58 5.39 5.93
CA LEU A 83 5.04 5.69 4.58
C LEU A 83 6.57 5.68 4.47
N ALA A 84 7.26 6.18 5.48
CA ALA A 84 8.73 6.11 5.52
C ALA A 84 9.21 4.66 5.55
N HIS A 85 8.53 3.80 6.29
CA HIS A 85 8.87 2.38 6.34
C HIS A 85 8.63 1.70 4.99
N SER A 86 7.56 2.09 4.27
CA SER A 86 7.31 1.61 2.92
C SER A 86 8.51 1.87 2.00
N ALA A 87 9.05 3.09 2.06
CA ALA A 87 10.23 3.44 1.25
C ALA A 87 11.45 2.63 1.66
N LYS A 88 11.63 2.43 2.96
CA LYS A 88 12.77 1.70 3.51
C LYS A 88 12.82 0.24 3.05
N ILE A 89 11.66 -0.43 3.03
CA ILE A 89 11.61 -1.85 2.66
C ILE A 89 11.59 -2.10 1.16
N SER A 90 11.41 -1.06 0.35
CA SER A 90 11.28 -1.18 -1.11
C SER A 90 12.65 -1.28 -1.76
N SER A 91 13.21 -2.50 -1.79
CA SER A 91 14.58 -2.73 -2.26
C SER A 91 14.74 -2.61 -3.78
N GLY A 92 13.66 -2.71 -4.53
CA GLY A 92 13.70 -2.62 -6.00
C GLY A 92 13.60 -1.20 -6.55
N GLY A 93 13.51 -0.21 -5.67
CA GLY A 93 13.35 1.19 -6.05
C GLY A 93 12.26 1.84 -5.21
N PRO A 94 12.09 3.17 -5.32
CA PRO A 94 11.07 3.87 -4.53
C PRO A 94 9.68 3.33 -4.84
N PRO A 95 8.81 3.16 -3.82
CA PRO A 95 7.44 2.77 -4.07
C PRO A 95 6.68 3.92 -4.73
N VAL A 96 5.68 3.56 -5.54
CA VAL A 96 4.81 4.55 -6.17
C VAL A 96 3.58 4.74 -5.28
N ILE A 97 3.37 5.96 -4.81
CA ILE A 97 2.27 6.29 -3.91
C ILE A 97 1.22 7.06 -4.69
N MET A 98 -0.03 6.59 -4.62
CA MET A 98 -1.14 7.17 -5.36
C MET A 98 -2.34 7.33 -4.44
N ILE A 99 -3.13 8.36 -4.68
CA ILE A 99 -4.42 8.54 -4.01
C ILE A 99 -5.47 8.35 -5.09
N ALA A 100 -6.43 7.47 -4.84
CA ALA A 100 -7.39 7.06 -5.85
C ALA A 100 -8.81 7.04 -5.30
N GLU A 101 -9.76 7.14 -6.22
CA GLU A 101 -11.17 6.99 -5.92
C GLU A 101 -11.64 5.70 -6.59
N GLU A 102 -12.35 4.89 -5.84
CA GLU A 102 -12.82 3.60 -6.33
C GLU A 102 -14.31 3.61 -6.54
N GLU A 103 -14.75 3.09 -7.67
CA GLU A 103 -16.16 2.86 -7.96
C GLU A 103 -16.34 1.37 -8.26
N THR A 104 -17.27 0.73 -7.56
CA THR A 104 -17.49 -0.71 -7.67
C THR A 104 -18.77 -1.00 -8.44
N PHE A 105 -18.65 -1.90 -9.41
CA PHE A 105 -19.78 -2.38 -10.19
C PHE A 105 -19.97 -3.87 -9.87
N THR A 106 -21.21 -4.25 -9.51
CA THR A 106 -21.54 -5.63 -9.17
C THR A 106 -22.55 -6.16 -10.17
N PHE A 107 -22.43 -7.42 -10.51
CA PHE A 107 -23.26 -8.05 -11.55
C PHE A 107 -24.01 -9.25 -11.00
#